data_ea36e059c07c52f0de9d2bf6106bff3b
#
_entry.id   ea36e059c07c52f0de9d2bf6106bff3b
#
_cell.length_a   1.000
_cell.length_b   1.000
_cell.length_c   1.000
_cell.angle_alpha   90.00
_cell.angle_beta   90.00
_cell.angle_gamma   90.00
#
_symmetry.space_group_name_H-M   'P 1'
#
loop_
_entity.id
_entity.type
_entity.pdbx_description
1 polymer ?
#
loop_
_entity_poly.entity_id
_entity_poly.type
_entity_poly.pdbx_seq_one_letter_code
_entity_poly.pdbx_strand_id
1 'polypeptide(L)'
;MHLNDLIAHQQQRWKIAGVVIAVLLVAVSLFSLSVGELWILPWAPDGALETQLLHQLRFPRLIAALMIGAALASSGAVLQVLLGNPLAEPGVLGISGGASLALVILLFLVPIDPSATLTMTAAMLGAMVFTLLLVGLSRGGRVSTAKLLLIGVALGILSGAVVTWAFYFSTDLSLRQLMYWLMGSVGGVNWQQLSIAVVVAPVLLWLCCRGRQLDVLMLGEIHAKQLGLDVIKLRWKLIFVVSLLVGASVALGGVIGFIGLVVPHLLRLALGTENRFLVPLSAMSGALILAFADTLSRILLSSAELPVGVVTTTIGAPIFVWMLLRSHID
;
A
#
# COMPACT_ATOMS: atom_id res chain seq x y z
N MET A 1 2.04 39.66 -8.69
CA MET A 1 2.57 38.59 -7.82
C MET A 1 3.75 37.97 -8.54
N HIS A 2 4.96 38.07 -7.97
CA HIS A 2 6.16 37.54 -8.64
C HIS A 2 6.13 36.01 -8.65
N LEU A 3 6.68 35.35 -9.68
CA LEU A 3 6.75 33.90 -9.82
C LEU A 3 7.35 33.25 -8.56
N ASN A 4 8.36 33.89 -7.98
CA ASN A 4 9.00 33.41 -6.76
C ASN A 4 8.06 33.36 -5.54
N ASP A 5 7.10 34.32 -5.45
CA ASP A 5 6.11 34.35 -4.36
C ASP A 5 5.12 33.19 -4.49
N LEU A 6 4.69 32.86 -5.73
CA LEU A 6 3.82 31.72 -6.00
C LEU A 6 4.51 30.39 -5.63
N ILE A 7 5.77 30.22 -6.02
CA ILE A 7 6.56 29.02 -5.69
C ILE A 7 6.73 28.90 -4.17
N ALA A 8 7.08 29.99 -3.49
CA ALA A 8 7.25 30.01 -2.05
C ALA A 8 5.96 29.66 -1.31
N HIS A 9 4.82 30.24 -1.75
CA HIS A 9 3.50 29.94 -1.18
C HIS A 9 3.11 28.47 -1.37
N GLN A 10 3.36 27.91 -2.56
CA GLN A 10 3.10 26.49 -2.84
C GLN A 10 3.95 25.59 -1.96
N GLN A 11 5.24 25.88 -1.81
CA GLN A 11 6.13 25.09 -0.94
C GLN A 11 5.73 25.19 0.53
N GLN A 12 5.25 26.35 0.97
CA GLN A 12 4.74 26.53 2.34
C GLN A 12 3.49 25.66 2.59
N ARG A 13 2.56 25.58 1.63
CA ARG A 13 1.40 24.68 1.74
C ARG A 13 1.80 23.22 1.93
N TRP A 14 2.79 22.74 1.17
CA TRP A 14 3.32 21.37 1.32
C TRP A 14 3.95 21.15 2.71
N LYS A 15 4.71 22.12 3.21
CA LYS A 15 5.32 22.03 4.55
C LYS A 15 4.26 21.99 5.65
N ILE A 16 3.27 22.89 5.57
CA ILE A 16 2.17 22.92 6.55
C ILE A 16 1.41 21.60 6.53
N ALA A 17 1.03 21.09 5.35
CA ALA A 17 0.38 19.81 5.22
C ALA A 17 1.22 18.67 5.82
N GLY A 18 2.54 18.66 5.58
CA GLY A 18 3.44 17.69 6.17
C GLY A 18 3.46 17.71 7.69
N VAL A 19 3.51 18.90 8.30
CA VAL A 19 3.45 19.06 9.76
C VAL A 19 2.10 18.58 10.30
N VAL A 20 0.98 18.97 9.67
CA VAL A 20 -0.35 18.55 10.09
C VAL A 20 -0.50 17.03 10.03
N ILE A 21 -0.08 16.41 8.91
CA ILE A 21 -0.13 14.96 8.75
C ILE A 21 0.77 14.27 9.80
N ALA A 22 1.96 14.81 10.09
CA ALA A 22 2.85 14.24 11.10
C ALA A 22 2.22 14.29 12.50
N VAL A 23 1.62 15.42 12.89
CA VAL A 23 0.92 15.58 14.17
C VAL A 23 -0.25 14.60 14.28
N LEU A 24 -1.07 14.49 13.21
CA LEU A 24 -2.18 13.54 13.17
C LEU A 24 -1.70 12.09 13.24
N LEU A 25 -0.59 11.76 12.57
CA LEU A 25 0.00 10.43 12.60
C LEU A 25 0.44 10.04 14.01
N VAL A 26 1.08 10.95 14.74
CA VAL A 26 1.45 10.73 16.14
C VAL A 26 0.21 10.57 17.01
N ALA A 27 -0.78 11.46 16.87
CA ALA A 27 -2.02 11.40 17.64
C ALA A 27 -2.79 10.08 17.42
N VAL A 28 -2.95 9.67 16.14
CA VAL A 28 -3.62 8.38 15.80
C VAL A 28 -2.80 7.19 16.29
N SER A 29 -1.46 7.25 16.22
CA SER A 29 -0.61 6.17 16.72
C SER A 29 -0.75 6.00 18.23
N LEU A 30 -0.74 7.08 19.00
CA LEU A 30 -0.96 7.05 20.45
C LEU A 30 -2.37 6.56 20.78
N PHE A 31 -3.39 7.05 20.07
CA PHE A 31 -4.75 6.60 20.22
C PHE A 31 -4.91 5.11 19.92
N SER A 32 -4.31 4.63 18.83
CA SER A 32 -4.30 3.21 18.43
C SER A 32 -3.65 2.30 19.49
N LEU A 33 -2.59 2.76 20.16
CA LEU A 33 -1.96 2.03 21.27
C LEU A 33 -2.81 2.03 22.53
N SER A 34 -3.59 3.09 22.77
CA SER A 34 -4.43 3.21 23.96
C SER A 34 -5.73 2.40 23.87
N VAL A 35 -6.35 2.37 22.68
CA VAL A 35 -7.69 1.81 22.45
C VAL A 35 -7.65 0.30 22.16
N GLY A 36 -8.58 -0.43 22.73
CA GLY A 36 -8.84 -1.86 22.57
C GLY A 36 -9.90 -2.29 23.60
N GLU A 37 -10.08 -3.57 23.83
CA GLU A 37 -10.98 -4.08 24.88
C GLU A 37 -10.64 -3.51 26.26
N LEU A 38 -9.34 -3.30 26.52
CA LEU A 38 -8.84 -2.59 27.69
C LEU A 38 -8.24 -1.26 27.24
N TRP A 39 -8.60 -0.16 27.92
CA TRP A 39 -7.96 1.12 27.74
C TRP A 39 -6.61 1.12 28.47
N ILE A 40 -5.51 1.25 27.75
CA ILE A 40 -4.16 1.24 28.31
C ILE A 40 -3.49 2.59 28.02
N LEU A 41 -2.83 3.18 28.99
CA LEU A 41 -1.96 4.34 28.77
C LEU A 41 -0.58 3.86 28.27
N PRO A 42 -0.17 4.16 27.02
CA PRO A 42 1.07 3.59 26.45
C PRO A 42 2.35 3.95 27.22
N TRP A 43 2.33 5.06 27.98
CA TRP A 43 3.47 5.54 28.79
C TRP A 43 3.40 5.12 30.26
N ALA A 44 2.30 4.49 30.69
CA ALA A 44 2.10 4.05 32.09
C ALA A 44 1.19 2.81 32.12
N PRO A 45 1.63 1.65 31.59
CA PRO A 45 0.85 0.42 31.64
C PRO A 45 0.77 -0.08 33.09
N ASP A 46 -0.42 -0.51 33.52
CA ASP A 46 -0.68 -0.96 34.88
C ASP A 46 -0.53 -2.49 34.97
N GLY A 47 0.65 -2.94 35.33
CA GLY A 47 0.97 -4.34 35.55
C GLY A 47 1.51 -5.10 34.31
N ALA A 48 1.80 -6.38 34.55
CA ALA A 48 2.46 -7.24 33.56
C ALA A 48 1.55 -7.53 32.33
N LEU A 49 0.24 -7.67 32.55
CA LEU A 49 -0.72 -7.96 31.49
C LEU A 49 -0.79 -6.82 30.46
N GLU A 50 -0.96 -5.58 30.92
CA GLU A 50 -1.04 -4.42 30.01
C GLU A 50 0.27 -4.22 29.25
N THR A 51 1.41 -4.38 29.93
CA THR A 51 2.73 -4.33 29.31
C THR A 51 2.86 -5.39 28.21
N GLN A 52 2.41 -6.62 28.48
CA GLN A 52 2.46 -7.70 27.49
C GLN A 52 1.54 -7.44 26.29
N LEU A 53 0.30 -6.98 26.53
CA LEU A 53 -0.65 -6.61 25.48
C LEU A 53 -0.10 -5.50 24.59
N LEU A 54 0.50 -4.47 25.20
CA LEU A 54 1.12 -3.38 24.47
C LEU A 54 2.27 -3.88 23.59
N HIS A 55 3.24 -4.58 24.18
CA HIS A 55 4.47 -4.95 23.48
C HIS A 55 4.29 -6.11 22.50
N GLN A 56 3.44 -7.11 22.80
CA GLN A 56 3.33 -8.30 21.97
C GLN A 56 2.20 -8.22 20.93
N LEU A 57 1.20 -7.37 21.14
CA LEU A 57 0.05 -7.27 20.23
C LEU A 57 -0.07 -5.88 19.59
N ARG A 58 -0.14 -4.79 20.40
CA ARG A 58 -0.48 -3.47 19.87
C ARG A 58 0.67 -2.81 19.09
N PHE A 59 1.90 -2.87 19.59
CA PHE A 59 3.05 -2.29 18.88
C PHE A 59 3.32 -2.97 17.53
N PRO A 60 3.42 -4.31 17.43
CA PRO A 60 3.62 -4.96 16.14
C PRO A 60 2.52 -4.63 15.14
N ARG A 61 1.26 -4.64 15.59
CA ARG A 61 0.09 -4.32 14.78
C ARG A 61 0.13 -2.89 14.24
N LEU A 62 0.42 -1.91 15.11
CA LEU A 62 0.53 -0.51 14.71
C LEU A 62 1.66 -0.32 13.69
N ILE A 63 2.85 -0.87 13.95
CA ILE A 63 3.99 -0.75 13.05
C ILE A 63 3.65 -1.37 11.68
N ALA A 64 2.99 -2.53 11.66
CA ALA A 64 2.53 -3.16 10.42
C ALA A 64 1.57 -2.25 9.66
N ALA A 65 0.56 -1.69 10.34
CA ALA A 65 -0.40 -0.78 9.71
C ALA A 65 0.30 0.45 9.12
N LEU A 66 1.21 1.09 9.87
CA LEU A 66 2.00 2.23 9.39
C LEU A 66 2.82 1.88 8.15
N MET A 67 3.51 0.75 8.17
CA MET A 67 4.35 0.30 7.06
C MET A 67 3.56 -0.05 5.81
N ILE A 68 2.49 -0.83 5.96
CA ILE A 68 1.61 -1.23 4.84
C ILE A 68 0.98 0.00 4.22
N GLY A 69 0.41 0.89 5.03
CA GLY A 69 -0.21 2.12 4.55
C GLY A 69 0.76 3.01 3.79
N ALA A 70 1.97 3.22 4.33
CA ALA A 70 3.02 3.98 3.69
C ALA A 70 3.48 3.34 2.37
N ALA A 71 3.69 2.02 2.36
CA ALA A 71 4.13 1.28 1.19
C ALA A 71 3.09 1.31 0.06
N LEU A 72 1.81 1.08 0.36
CA LEU A 72 0.74 1.09 -0.63
C LEU A 72 0.51 2.48 -1.22
N ALA A 73 0.41 3.52 -0.37
CA ALA A 73 0.17 4.89 -0.85
C ALA A 73 1.33 5.44 -1.68
N SER A 74 2.58 5.24 -1.26
CA SER A 74 3.74 5.68 -2.04
C SER A 74 3.89 4.88 -3.33
N SER A 75 3.61 3.58 -3.33
CA SER A 75 3.58 2.74 -4.52
C SER A 75 2.52 3.22 -5.51
N GLY A 76 1.33 3.57 -5.02
CA GLY A 76 0.27 4.16 -5.83
C GLY A 76 0.69 5.49 -6.47
N ALA A 77 1.27 6.40 -5.69
CA ALA A 77 1.78 7.69 -6.20
C ALA A 77 2.77 7.50 -7.35
N VAL A 78 3.68 6.54 -7.22
CA VAL A 78 4.68 6.22 -8.26
C VAL A 78 4.04 5.59 -9.49
N LEU A 79 3.11 4.64 -9.31
CA LEU A 79 2.41 4.00 -10.42
C LEU A 79 1.56 4.98 -11.21
N GLN A 80 0.91 5.95 -10.55
CA GLN A 80 0.15 7.02 -11.23
C GLN A 80 1.04 7.84 -12.16
N VAL A 81 2.29 8.12 -11.75
CA VAL A 81 3.27 8.81 -12.62
C VAL A 81 3.78 7.89 -13.73
N LEU A 82 4.18 6.66 -13.40
CA LEU A 82 4.73 5.70 -14.37
C LEU A 82 3.77 5.38 -15.50
N LEU A 83 2.47 5.34 -15.20
CA LEU A 83 1.42 5.00 -16.14
C LEU A 83 0.74 6.24 -16.73
N GLY A 84 1.07 7.45 -16.24
CA GLY A 84 0.37 8.67 -16.65
C GLY A 84 -1.13 8.61 -16.41
N ASN A 85 -1.56 7.86 -15.38
CA ASN A 85 -2.96 7.63 -15.07
C ASN A 85 -3.20 7.84 -13.56
N PRO A 86 -3.99 8.83 -13.17
CA PRO A 86 -4.27 9.10 -11.75
C PRO A 86 -5.08 7.99 -11.05
N LEU A 87 -5.66 7.07 -11.82
CA LEU A 87 -6.43 5.93 -11.31
C LEU A 87 -5.59 4.65 -11.20
N ALA A 88 -4.29 4.73 -11.44
CA ALA A 88 -3.42 3.58 -11.32
C ALA A 88 -3.25 3.15 -9.85
N GLU A 89 -3.49 1.88 -9.59
CA GLU A 89 -3.35 1.24 -8.28
C GLU A 89 -2.63 -0.10 -8.43
N PRO A 90 -1.81 -0.52 -7.44
CA PRO A 90 -1.12 -1.80 -7.49
C PRO A 90 -2.05 -3.01 -7.69
N GLY A 91 -3.25 -2.98 -7.12
CA GLY A 91 -4.26 -4.03 -7.26
C GLY A 91 -4.74 -4.20 -8.69
N VAL A 92 -5.01 -3.09 -9.40
CA VAL A 92 -5.45 -3.08 -10.81
C VAL A 92 -4.37 -3.62 -11.76
N LEU A 93 -3.10 -3.49 -11.39
CA LEU A 93 -1.97 -4.04 -12.15
C LEU A 93 -1.73 -5.53 -11.91
N GLY A 94 -2.55 -6.19 -11.10
CA GLY A 94 -2.42 -7.60 -10.78
C GLY A 94 -1.27 -7.95 -9.84
N ILE A 95 -0.52 -6.96 -9.32
CA ILE A 95 0.62 -7.20 -8.41
C ILE A 95 0.16 -7.89 -7.14
N SER A 96 -0.91 -7.37 -6.52
CA SER A 96 -1.52 -8.01 -5.35
C SER A 96 -2.10 -9.39 -5.69
N GLY A 97 -2.66 -9.55 -6.89
CA GLY A 97 -3.13 -10.84 -7.39
C GLY A 97 -2.02 -11.89 -7.47
N GLY A 98 -0.83 -11.49 -7.95
CA GLY A 98 0.34 -12.37 -7.99
C GLY A 98 0.80 -12.81 -6.60
N ALA A 99 0.81 -11.90 -5.63
CA ALA A 99 1.11 -12.23 -4.24
C ALA A 99 0.07 -13.21 -3.66
N SER A 100 -1.23 -12.95 -3.88
CA SER A 100 -2.33 -13.82 -3.44
C SER A 100 -2.24 -15.20 -4.05
N LEU A 101 -1.97 -15.29 -5.36
CA LEU A 101 -1.82 -16.56 -6.06
C LEU A 101 -0.66 -17.39 -5.49
N ALA A 102 0.50 -16.76 -5.26
CA ALA A 102 1.64 -17.45 -4.68
C ALA A 102 1.36 -18.01 -3.28
N LEU A 103 0.63 -17.27 -2.47
CA LEU A 103 0.22 -17.73 -1.14
C LEU A 103 -0.79 -18.87 -1.20
N VAL A 104 -1.77 -18.79 -2.10
CA VAL A 104 -2.71 -19.88 -2.31
C VAL A 104 -1.97 -21.15 -2.72
N ILE A 105 -1.06 -21.05 -3.69
CA ILE A 105 -0.24 -22.19 -4.13
C ILE A 105 0.58 -22.74 -2.96
N LEU A 106 1.20 -21.88 -2.17
CA LEU A 106 1.98 -22.29 -0.99
C LEU A 106 1.11 -23.08 0.00
N LEU A 107 -0.07 -22.57 0.36
CA LEU A 107 -0.98 -23.22 1.30
C LEU A 107 -1.49 -24.58 0.81
N PHE A 108 -1.60 -24.76 -0.53
CA PHE A 108 -1.98 -26.05 -1.10
C PHE A 108 -0.82 -27.05 -1.21
N LEU A 109 0.40 -26.57 -1.46
CA LEU A 109 1.57 -27.43 -1.63
C LEU A 109 2.22 -27.81 -0.31
N VAL A 110 2.08 -27.00 0.74
CA VAL A 110 2.68 -27.24 2.04
C VAL A 110 1.57 -27.65 3.01
N PRO A 111 1.46 -28.95 3.36
CA PRO A 111 0.38 -29.47 4.21
C PRO A 111 0.49 -29.10 5.70
N ILE A 112 1.54 -28.37 6.09
CA ILE A 112 1.80 -27.87 7.44
C ILE A 112 1.76 -26.33 7.36
N ASP A 113 1.35 -25.67 8.43
CA ASP A 113 1.34 -24.21 8.52
C ASP A 113 2.72 -23.63 8.12
N PRO A 114 2.82 -22.90 7.00
CA PRO A 114 4.10 -22.39 6.52
C PRO A 114 4.64 -21.34 7.48
N SER A 115 5.96 -21.31 7.65
CA SER A 115 6.60 -20.29 8.48
C SER A 115 6.31 -18.88 7.93
N ALA A 116 6.27 -17.88 8.83
CA ALA A 116 6.05 -16.48 8.44
C ALA A 116 7.03 -16.03 7.32
N THR A 117 8.29 -16.43 7.42
CA THR A 117 9.32 -16.12 6.41
C THR A 117 8.99 -16.73 5.05
N LEU A 118 8.52 -17.98 5.01
CA LEU A 118 8.14 -18.65 3.76
C LEU A 118 6.91 -17.98 3.13
N THR A 119 5.91 -17.64 3.93
CA THR A 119 4.72 -16.92 3.49
C THR A 119 5.08 -15.55 2.89
N MET A 120 5.95 -14.80 3.57
CA MET A 120 6.42 -13.49 3.09
C MET A 120 7.21 -13.59 1.79
N THR A 121 8.16 -14.51 1.72
CA THR A 121 8.97 -14.70 0.50
C THR A 121 8.10 -15.16 -0.67
N ALA A 122 7.16 -16.05 -0.45
CA ALA A 122 6.22 -16.49 -1.49
C ALA A 122 5.38 -15.34 -2.03
N ALA A 123 4.78 -14.49 -1.16
CA ALA A 123 3.99 -13.34 -1.57
C ALA A 123 4.83 -12.31 -2.35
N MET A 124 6.05 -12.02 -1.89
CA MET A 124 6.96 -11.09 -2.58
C MET A 124 7.39 -11.63 -3.94
N LEU A 125 7.72 -12.92 -4.03
CA LEU A 125 8.06 -13.56 -5.30
C LEU A 125 6.87 -13.59 -6.26
N GLY A 126 5.66 -13.88 -5.77
CA GLY A 126 4.43 -13.84 -6.56
C GLY A 126 4.16 -12.46 -7.15
N ALA A 127 4.27 -11.40 -6.34
CA ALA A 127 4.17 -10.01 -6.80
C ALA A 127 5.22 -9.69 -7.87
N MET A 128 6.46 -10.14 -7.66
CA MET A 128 7.56 -9.92 -8.60
C MET A 128 7.33 -10.64 -9.93
N VAL A 129 6.94 -11.91 -9.89
CA VAL A 129 6.64 -12.72 -11.09
C VAL A 129 5.53 -12.08 -11.90
N PHE A 130 4.44 -11.66 -11.27
CA PHE A 130 3.34 -10.97 -11.96
C PHE A 130 3.78 -9.65 -12.58
N THR A 131 4.61 -8.90 -11.88
CA THR A 131 5.17 -7.67 -12.43
C THR A 131 6.08 -7.93 -13.63
N LEU A 132 6.92 -8.96 -13.57
CA LEU A 132 7.76 -9.36 -14.68
C LEU A 132 6.93 -9.85 -15.87
N LEU A 133 5.85 -10.60 -15.63
CA LEU A 133 4.89 -11.02 -16.65
C LEU A 133 4.19 -9.80 -17.27
N LEU A 134 3.70 -8.87 -16.47
CA LEU A 134 3.08 -7.63 -16.93
C LEU A 134 4.00 -6.87 -17.88
N VAL A 135 5.24 -6.66 -17.49
CA VAL A 135 6.24 -5.94 -18.29
C VAL A 135 6.67 -6.76 -19.49
N GLY A 136 6.89 -8.07 -19.33
CA GLY A 136 7.28 -8.98 -20.41
C GLY A 136 6.24 -9.04 -21.53
N LEU A 137 4.97 -9.19 -21.19
CA LEU A 137 3.83 -9.21 -22.12
C LEU A 137 3.60 -7.84 -22.79
N SER A 138 4.09 -6.77 -22.16
CA SER A 138 4.00 -5.43 -22.70
C SER A 138 5.11 -5.11 -23.71
N ARG A 139 6.16 -5.92 -23.81
CA ARG A 139 7.25 -5.77 -24.78
C ARG A 139 6.73 -6.07 -26.18
N GLY A 140 6.81 -5.12 -27.08
CA GLY A 140 6.39 -5.32 -28.49
C GLY A 140 5.96 -4.02 -29.17
N GLY A 141 6.64 -2.93 -28.94
CA GLY A 141 6.38 -1.63 -29.53
C GLY A 141 6.23 -0.53 -28.48
N ARG A 142 5.61 0.58 -28.83
CA ARG A 142 5.29 1.65 -27.88
C ARG A 142 4.29 1.08 -26.86
N VAL A 143 4.76 0.85 -25.63
CA VAL A 143 3.91 0.35 -24.53
C VAL A 143 2.92 1.46 -24.17
N SER A 144 1.67 1.30 -24.65
CA SER A 144 0.63 2.23 -24.23
C SER A 144 0.21 1.88 -22.79
N THR A 145 -0.07 2.89 -21.99
CA THR A 145 -0.61 2.76 -20.62
C THR A 145 -1.85 1.88 -20.59
N ALA A 146 -2.74 2.03 -21.60
CA ALA A 146 -3.94 1.23 -21.74
C ALA A 146 -3.63 -0.28 -21.87
N LYS A 147 -2.60 -0.65 -22.65
CA LYS A 147 -2.18 -2.05 -22.80
C LYS A 147 -1.68 -2.63 -21.48
N LEU A 148 -0.88 -1.86 -20.71
CA LEU A 148 -0.41 -2.28 -19.39
C LEU A 148 -1.56 -2.52 -18.42
N LEU A 149 -2.53 -1.60 -18.38
CA LEU A 149 -3.71 -1.73 -17.52
C LEU A 149 -4.55 -2.95 -17.90
N LEU A 150 -4.82 -3.16 -19.19
CA LEU A 150 -5.62 -4.31 -19.67
C LEU A 150 -4.92 -5.64 -19.35
N ILE A 151 -3.62 -5.75 -19.54
CA ILE A 151 -2.86 -6.95 -19.17
C ILE A 151 -2.90 -7.15 -17.65
N GLY A 152 -2.74 -6.09 -16.87
CA GLY A 152 -2.82 -6.14 -15.39
C GLY A 152 -4.18 -6.64 -14.92
N VAL A 153 -5.25 -6.10 -15.47
CA VAL A 153 -6.63 -6.57 -15.19
C VAL A 153 -6.82 -8.03 -15.57
N ALA A 154 -6.35 -8.44 -16.74
CA ALA A 154 -6.45 -9.84 -17.18
C ALA A 154 -5.69 -10.79 -16.24
N LEU A 155 -4.48 -10.43 -15.85
CA LEU A 155 -3.68 -11.19 -14.87
C LEU A 155 -4.36 -11.22 -13.50
N GLY A 156 -4.97 -10.12 -13.06
CA GLY A 156 -5.74 -10.05 -11.83
C GLY A 156 -6.97 -10.98 -11.84
N ILE A 157 -7.72 -10.99 -12.94
CA ILE A 157 -8.87 -11.89 -13.15
C ILE A 157 -8.42 -13.35 -13.14
N LEU A 158 -7.33 -13.67 -13.85
CA LEU A 158 -6.76 -15.03 -13.86
C LEU A 158 -6.35 -15.48 -12.44
N SER A 159 -5.69 -14.60 -11.70
CA SER A 159 -5.35 -14.82 -10.29
C SER A 159 -6.58 -15.11 -9.44
N GLY A 160 -7.61 -14.26 -9.57
CA GLY A 160 -8.89 -14.44 -8.87
C GLY A 160 -9.58 -15.77 -9.22
N ALA A 161 -9.54 -16.19 -10.47
CA ALA A 161 -10.07 -17.48 -10.89
C ALA A 161 -9.35 -18.64 -10.19
N VAL A 162 -8.01 -18.63 -10.15
CA VAL A 162 -7.24 -19.68 -9.46
C VAL A 162 -7.52 -19.68 -7.95
N VAL A 163 -7.61 -18.49 -7.33
CA VAL A 163 -8.02 -18.37 -5.92
C VAL A 163 -9.41 -18.96 -5.67
N THR A 164 -10.37 -18.73 -6.59
CA THR A 164 -11.71 -19.31 -6.50
C THR A 164 -11.69 -20.83 -6.63
N TRP A 165 -10.85 -21.38 -7.52
CA TRP A 165 -10.63 -22.83 -7.60
C TRP A 165 -10.05 -23.38 -6.30
N ALA A 166 -9.12 -22.67 -5.70
CA ALA A 166 -8.57 -23.04 -4.41
C ALA A 166 -9.66 -23.12 -3.33
N PHE A 167 -10.59 -22.17 -3.28
CA PHE A 167 -11.75 -22.25 -2.37
C PHE A 167 -12.59 -23.49 -2.58
N TYR A 168 -12.84 -23.86 -3.83
CA TYR A 168 -13.65 -25.03 -4.15
C TYR A 168 -13.03 -26.35 -3.65
N PHE A 169 -11.70 -26.46 -3.66
CA PHE A 169 -10.98 -27.65 -3.21
C PHE A 169 -10.49 -27.56 -1.76
N SER A 170 -10.73 -26.45 -1.06
CA SER A 170 -10.25 -26.24 0.32
C SER A 170 -11.08 -27.00 1.34
N THR A 171 -10.44 -27.37 2.45
CA THR A 171 -11.14 -27.76 3.68
C THR A 171 -11.71 -26.53 4.37
N ASP A 172 -12.70 -26.68 5.27
CA ASP A 172 -13.34 -25.56 5.98
C ASP A 172 -12.35 -24.68 6.74
N LEU A 173 -11.30 -25.28 7.31
CA LEU A 173 -10.27 -24.53 8.06
C LEU A 173 -9.41 -23.68 7.12
N SER A 174 -8.93 -24.28 6.02
CA SER A 174 -8.13 -23.59 5.01
C SER A 174 -8.94 -22.49 4.31
N LEU A 175 -10.24 -22.74 4.11
CA LEU A 175 -11.16 -21.75 3.53
C LEU A 175 -11.23 -20.48 4.40
N ARG A 176 -11.42 -20.64 5.73
CA ARG A 176 -11.48 -19.51 6.66
C ARG A 176 -10.18 -18.70 6.66
N GLN A 177 -9.03 -19.35 6.69
CA GLN A 177 -7.73 -18.69 6.63
C GLN A 177 -7.57 -17.88 5.35
N LEU A 178 -7.90 -18.45 4.20
CA LEU A 178 -7.85 -17.77 2.90
C LEU A 178 -8.79 -16.57 2.84
N MET A 179 -10.03 -16.71 3.34
CA MET A 179 -10.99 -15.61 3.39
C MET A 179 -10.48 -14.45 4.24
N TYR A 180 -10.01 -14.73 5.45
CA TYR A 180 -9.44 -13.69 6.32
C TYR A 180 -8.27 -12.96 5.66
N TRP A 181 -7.43 -13.72 4.96
CA TRP A 181 -6.27 -13.17 4.30
C TRP A 181 -6.64 -12.28 3.10
N LEU A 182 -7.63 -12.69 2.29
CA LEU A 182 -8.13 -11.90 1.16
C LEU A 182 -8.90 -10.65 1.59
N MET A 183 -9.51 -10.67 2.77
CA MET A 183 -10.19 -9.49 3.33
C MET A 183 -9.21 -8.43 3.84
N GLY A 184 -7.92 -8.81 4.03
CA GLY A 184 -6.88 -7.94 4.57
C GLY A 184 -7.03 -7.63 6.05
N SER A 185 -6.06 -8.05 6.85
CA SER A 185 -6.04 -7.81 8.30
C SER A 185 -4.62 -7.68 8.83
N VAL A 186 -4.41 -6.80 9.77
CA VAL A 186 -3.15 -6.64 10.50
C VAL A 186 -3.21 -7.20 11.93
N GLY A 187 -4.35 -7.82 12.31
CA GLY A 187 -4.62 -8.30 13.67
C GLY A 187 -3.73 -9.43 14.15
N GLY A 188 -3.15 -10.23 13.24
CA GLY A 188 -2.28 -11.36 13.60
C GLY A 188 -0.78 -11.10 13.47
N VAL A 189 -0.36 -9.87 13.19
CA VAL A 189 1.05 -9.55 12.96
C VAL A 189 1.84 -9.58 14.27
N ASN A 190 2.96 -10.30 14.26
CA ASN A 190 3.89 -10.43 15.37
C ASN A 190 5.29 -9.87 15.01
N TRP A 191 6.19 -9.79 16.01
CA TRP A 191 7.54 -9.27 15.83
C TRP A 191 8.36 -10.05 14.80
N GLN A 192 8.16 -11.35 14.69
CA GLN A 192 8.87 -12.18 13.71
C GLN A 192 8.49 -11.77 12.27
N GLN A 193 7.20 -11.53 12.02
CA GLN A 193 6.73 -11.04 10.72
C GLN A 193 7.21 -9.63 10.43
N LEU A 194 7.33 -8.77 11.45
CA LEU A 194 7.89 -7.43 11.30
C LEU A 194 9.37 -7.39 10.93
N SER A 195 10.10 -8.50 10.97
CA SER A 195 11.48 -8.57 10.46
C SER A 195 11.61 -8.09 9.01
N ILE A 196 10.54 -8.19 8.20
CA ILE A 196 10.46 -7.64 6.84
C ILE A 196 10.65 -6.12 6.81
N ALA A 197 10.40 -5.42 7.92
CA ALA A 197 10.62 -3.98 8.06
C ALA A 197 12.06 -3.57 7.74
N VAL A 198 13.02 -4.43 8.05
CA VAL A 198 14.45 -4.22 7.75
C VAL A 198 14.68 -4.03 6.24
N VAL A 199 13.86 -4.68 5.40
CA VAL A 199 13.94 -4.54 3.94
C VAL A 199 13.01 -3.44 3.45
N VAL A 200 11.78 -3.37 3.95
CA VAL A 200 10.76 -2.43 3.48
C VAL A 200 11.09 -0.98 3.81
N ALA A 201 11.58 -0.69 5.03
CA ALA A 201 11.86 0.68 5.45
C ALA A 201 12.93 1.38 4.59
N PRO A 202 14.12 0.81 4.33
CA PRO A 202 15.11 1.46 3.46
C PRO A 202 14.63 1.59 2.01
N VAL A 203 13.86 0.63 1.50
CA VAL A 203 13.28 0.69 0.16
C VAL A 203 12.23 1.80 0.04
N LEU A 204 11.38 1.95 1.06
CA LEU A 204 10.40 3.03 1.14
C LEU A 204 11.09 4.40 1.21
N LEU A 205 12.12 4.55 2.05
CA LEU A 205 12.90 5.78 2.14
C LEU A 205 13.57 6.11 0.80
N TRP A 206 14.17 5.11 0.15
CA TRP A 206 14.74 5.28 -1.18
C TRP A 206 13.70 5.79 -2.17
N LEU A 207 12.47 5.23 -2.17
CA LEU A 207 11.39 5.65 -3.04
C LEU A 207 10.98 7.11 -2.79
N CYS A 208 10.84 7.51 -1.53
CA CYS A 208 10.53 8.89 -1.13
C CYS A 208 11.58 9.89 -1.63
N CYS A 209 12.85 9.49 -1.74
CA CYS A 209 13.92 10.35 -2.26
C CYS A 209 13.91 10.50 -3.80
N ARG A 210 13.07 9.76 -4.54
CA ARG A 210 13.02 9.77 -6.02
C ARG A 210 12.00 10.72 -6.62
N GLY A 211 11.28 11.48 -5.81
CA GLY A 211 10.22 12.37 -6.26
C GLY A 211 10.65 13.33 -7.38
N ARG A 212 11.85 13.93 -7.31
CA ARG A 212 12.38 14.81 -8.38
C ARG A 212 12.53 14.08 -9.73
N GLN A 213 12.92 12.80 -9.73
CA GLN A 213 13.04 12.03 -10.97
C GLN A 213 11.66 11.71 -11.54
N LEU A 214 10.65 11.56 -10.70
CA LEU A 214 9.26 11.42 -11.12
C LEU A 214 8.71 12.73 -11.72
N ASP A 215 9.07 13.88 -11.16
CA ASP A 215 8.69 15.18 -11.73
C ASP A 215 9.27 15.36 -13.14
N VAL A 216 10.54 15.00 -13.34
CA VAL A 216 11.18 15.00 -14.66
C VAL A 216 10.49 14.00 -15.61
N LEU A 217 10.08 12.84 -15.13
CA LEU A 217 9.39 11.83 -15.96
C LEU A 217 8.01 12.31 -16.43
N MET A 218 7.33 13.15 -15.64
CA MET A 218 6.03 13.76 -16.01
C MET A 218 6.13 14.74 -17.18
N LEU A 219 7.32 15.29 -17.48
CA LEU A 219 7.54 16.14 -18.65
C LEU A 219 7.52 15.34 -19.96
N GLY A 220 7.42 14.02 -19.89
CA GLY A 220 7.46 13.11 -21.01
C GLY A 220 8.84 12.49 -21.26
N GLU A 221 8.84 11.34 -21.93
CA GLU A 221 10.04 10.51 -22.09
C GLU A 221 11.16 11.22 -22.87
N ILE A 222 10.80 12.01 -23.89
CA ILE A 222 11.77 12.72 -24.73
C ILE A 222 12.49 13.79 -23.90
N HIS A 223 11.74 14.63 -23.20
CA HIS A 223 12.31 15.68 -22.37
C HIS A 223 13.11 15.14 -21.20
N ALA A 224 12.62 14.06 -20.57
CA ALA A 224 13.33 13.40 -19.49
C ALA A 224 14.73 12.87 -19.93
N LYS A 225 14.81 12.29 -21.12
CA LYS A 225 16.10 11.86 -21.72
C LYS A 225 17.02 13.03 -22.02
N GLN A 226 16.49 14.13 -22.54
CA GLN A 226 17.26 15.37 -22.80
C GLN A 226 17.85 15.96 -21.51
N LEU A 227 17.14 15.83 -20.40
CA LEU A 227 17.61 16.23 -19.07
C LEU A 227 18.58 15.20 -18.43
N GLY A 228 19.03 14.19 -19.18
CA GLY A 228 20.01 13.21 -18.72
C GLY A 228 19.43 12.06 -17.89
N LEU A 229 18.10 11.88 -17.84
CA LEU A 229 17.48 10.80 -17.12
C LEU A 229 17.46 9.51 -17.95
N ASP A 230 18.06 8.43 -17.42
CA ASP A 230 17.89 7.09 -17.99
C ASP A 230 16.49 6.56 -17.63
N VAL A 231 15.52 6.90 -18.48
CA VAL A 231 14.10 6.60 -18.27
C VAL A 231 13.84 5.09 -18.17
N ILE A 232 14.54 4.29 -19.01
CA ILE A 232 14.33 2.83 -19.02
C ILE A 232 14.81 2.24 -17.70
N LYS A 233 16.01 2.60 -17.27
CA LYS A 233 16.61 2.11 -16.03
C LYS A 233 15.82 2.56 -14.80
N LEU A 234 15.33 3.82 -14.80
CA LEU A 234 14.49 4.34 -13.71
C LEU A 234 13.17 3.57 -13.64
N ARG A 235 12.46 3.38 -14.76
CA ARG A 235 11.20 2.63 -14.81
C ARG A 235 11.35 1.22 -14.23
N TRP A 236 12.40 0.48 -14.65
CA TRP A 236 12.66 -0.85 -14.12
C TRP A 236 12.90 -0.86 -12.60
N LYS A 237 13.71 0.08 -12.11
CA LYS A 237 13.95 0.21 -10.67
C LYS A 237 12.68 0.52 -9.90
N LEU A 238 11.85 1.44 -10.39
CA LEU A 238 10.60 1.81 -9.74
C LEU A 238 9.59 0.66 -9.74
N ILE A 239 9.46 -0.06 -10.85
CA ILE A 239 8.58 -1.23 -10.96
C ILE A 239 9.03 -2.31 -9.96
N PHE A 240 10.33 -2.62 -9.89
CA PHE A 240 10.88 -3.58 -8.94
C PHE A 240 10.58 -3.18 -7.49
N VAL A 241 10.84 -1.92 -7.13
CA VAL A 241 10.62 -1.37 -5.79
C VAL A 241 9.13 -1.41 -5.42
N VAL A 242 8.24 -0.99 -6.31
CA VAL A 242 6.80 -1.05 -6.11
C VAL A 242 6.33 -2.49 -5.87
N SER A 243 6.81 -3.44 -6.69
CA SER A 243 6.45 -4.86 -6.53
C SER A 243 6.89 -5.43 -5.18
N LEU A 244 8.09 -5.05 -4.74
CA LEU A 244 8.62 -5.46 -3.44
C LEU A 244 7.78 -4.88 -2.29
N LEU A 245 7.47 -3.58 -2.34
CA LEU A 245 6.67 -2.90 -1.31
C LEU A 245 5.25 -3.46 -1.25
N VAL A 246 4.61 -3.67 -2.40
CA VAL A 246 3.25 -4.23 -2.49
C VAL A 246 3.24 -5.71 -2.05
N GLY A 247 4.20 -6.50 -2.53
CA GLY A 247 4.33 -7.90 -2.12
C GLY A 247 4.53 -8.07 -0.61
N ALA A 248 5.38 -7.22 -0.01
CA ALA A 248 5.58 -7.18 1.43
C ALA A 248 4.31 -6.76 2.19
N SER A 249 3.57 -5.77 1.67
CA SER A 249 2.30 -5.31 2.25
C SER A 249 1.26 -6.43 2.24
N VAL A 250 1.14 -7.15 1.12
CA VAL A 250 0.23 -8.29 0.98
C VAL A 250 0.65 -9.45 1.88
N ALA A 251 1.96 -9.70 2.04
CA ALA A 251 2.49 -10.73 2.94
C ALA A 251 2.16 -10.45 4.42
N LEU A 252 2.22 -9.18 4.84
CA LEU A 252 1.95 -8.77 6.22
C LEU A 252 0.47 -8.67 6.55
N GLY A 253 -0.32 -8.08 5.66
CA GLY A 253 -1.69 -7.69 5.96
C GLY A 253 -2.73 -8.22 4.98
N GLY A 254 -2.37 -9.10 4.04
CA GLY A 254 -3.28 -9.53 2.98
C GLY A 254 -3.61 -8.43 1.98
N VAL A 255 -4.72 -8.57 1.28
CA VAL A 255 -5.12 -7.63 0.23
C VAL A 255 -5.82 -6.41 0.83
N ILE A 256 -5.16 -5.26 0.79
CA ILE A 256 -5.72 -3.98 1.23
C ILE A 256 -5.80 -3.05 0.03
N GLY A 257 -7.02 -2.68 -0.36
CA GLY A 257 -7.28 -1.80 -1.50
C GLY A 257 -7.50 -0.34 -1.12
N PHE A 258 -7.65 0.51 -2.15
CA PHE A 258 -7.99 1.92 -2.10
C PHE A 258 -6.92 2.87 -1.53
N ILE A 259 -6.05 2.44 -0.64
CA ILE A 259 -5.03 3.32 -0.06
C ILE A 259 -4.07 3.84 -1.15
N GLY A 260 -3.62 2.94 -2.03
CA GLY A 260 -2.73 3.30 -3.15
C GLY A 260 -3.40 4.16 -4.22
N LEU A 261 -4.72 4.12 -4.32
CA LEU A 261 -5.49 4.90 -5.26
C LEU A 261 -5.84 6.28 -4.69
N VAL A 262 -6.56 6.27 -3.57
CA VAL A 262 -7.24 7.44 -3.03
C VAL A 262 -6.26 8.44 -2.40
N VAL A 263 -5.30 7.95 -1.63
CA VAL A 263 -4.39 8.83 -0.87
C VAL A 263 -3.56 9.75 -1.77
N PRO A 264 -2.78 9.25 -2.74
CA PRO A 264 -1.99 10.12 -3.59
C PRO A 264 -2.86 11.02 -4.49
N HIS A 265 -4.04 10.53 -4.90
CA HIS A 265 -4.95 11.31 -5.72
C HIS A 265 -5.55 12.49 -4.94
N LEU A 266 -6.00 12.29 -3.69
CA LEU A 266 -6.47 13.37 -2.80
C LEU A 266 -5.39 14.42 -2.54
N LEU A 267 -4.16 13.98 -2.25
CA LEU A 267 -3.04 14.90 -2.03
C LEU A 267 -2.73 15.72 -3.29
N ARG A 268 -2.80 15.09 -4.47
CA ARG A 268 -2.58 15.75 -5.75
C ARG A 268 -3.64 16.83 -6.04
N LEU A 269 -4.90 16.54 -5.75
CA LEU A 269 -6.00 17.52 -5.87
C LEU A 269 -5.87 18.66 -4.87
N ALA A 270 -5.48 18.35 -3.63
CA ALA A 270 -5.42 19.35 -2.57
C ALA A 270 -4.18 20.25 -2.62
N LEU A 271 -3.02 19.68 -2.97
CA LEU A 271 -1.71 20.32 -2.82
C LEU A 271 -0.97 20.54 -4.14
N GLY A 272 -1.32 19.78 -5.19
CA GLY A 272 -0.65 19.84 -6.51
C GLY A 272 0.14 18.59 -6.85
N THR A 273 0.88 18.66 -7.97
CA THR A 273 1.46 17.49 -8.64
C THR A 273 2.95 17.28 -8.39
N GLU A 274 3.57 18.01 -7.49
CA GLU A 274 5.02 17.99 -7.23
C GLU A 274 5.43 16.72 -6.48
N ASN A 275 5.93 15.72 -7.20
CA ASN A 275 6.18 14.37 -6.66
C ASN A 275 7.27 14.34 -5.57
N ARG A 276 8.18 15.30 -5.55
CA ARG A 276 9.19 15.38 -4.46
C ARG A 276 8.55 15.54 -3.07
N PHE A 277 7.36 16.15 -2.98
CA PHE A 277 6.57 16.25 -1.74
C PHE A 277 5.44 15.23 -1.70
N LEU A 278 4.81 14.98 -2.86
CA LEU A 278 3.67 14.09 -2.97
C LEU A 278 3.99 12.65 -2.50
N VAL A 279 5.14 12.09 -2.92
CA VAL A 279 5.48 10.70 -2.56
C VAL A 279 5.70 10.53 -1.06
N PRO A 280 6.54 11.34 -0.38
CA PRO A 280 6.68 11.23 1.08
C PRO A 280 5.39 11.55 1.84
N LEU A 281 4.60 12.56 1.41
CA LEU A 281 3.32 12.83 2.05
C LEU A 281 2.30 11.72 1.82
N SER A 282 2.33 11.07 0.65
CA SER A 282 1.50 9.88 0.40
C SER A 282 1.87 8.74 1.36
N ALA A 283 3.15 8.51 1.59
CA ALA A 283 3.59 7.52 2.57
C ALA A 283 3.06 7.84 3.98
N MET A 284 3.24 9.08 4.44
CA MET A 284 2.75 9.50 5.76
C MET A 284 1.23 9.43 5.89
N SER A 285 0.50 9.89 4.86
CA SER A 285 -0.98 9.87 4.86
C SER A 285 -1.52 8.46 4.75
N GLY A 286 -0.88 7.59 3.96
CA GLY A 286 -1.23 6.17 3.88
C GLY A 286 -1.04 5.46 5.21
N ALA A 287 0.08 5.72 5.91
CA ALA A 287 0.33 5.23 7.26
C ALA A 287 -0.76 5.70 8.24
N LEU A 288 -1.09 6.98 8.21
CA LEU A 288 -2.14 7.59 9.04
C LEU A 288 -3.50 6.93 8.81
N ILE A 289 -3.92 6.83 7.55
CA ILE A 289 -5.24 6.31 7.17
C ILE A 289 -5.35 4.83 7.53
N LEU A 290 -4.32 4.03 7.28
CA LEU A 290 -4.38 2.61 7.61
C LEU A 290 -4.34 2.34 9.12
N ALA A 291 -3.53 3.08 9.88
CA ALA A 291 -3.53 3.00 11.35
C ALA A 291 -4.89 3.43 11.94
N PHE A 292 -5.52 4.46 11.38
CA PHE A 292 -6.85 4.89 11.76
C PHE A 292 -7.92 3.84 11.41
N ALA A 293 -7.89 3.28 10.19
CA ALA A 293 -8.80 2.22 9.75
C ALA A 293 -8.66 0.95 10.61
N ASP A 294 -7.43 0.57 10.97
CA ASP A 294 -7.17 -0.53 11.89
C ASP A 294 -7.73 -0.26 13.29
N THR A 295 -7.59 0.96 13.78
CA THR A 295 -8.18 1.34 15.08
C THR A 295 -9.70 1.26 15.02
N LEU A 296 -10.33 1.77 13.95
CA LEU A 296 -11.77 1.65 13.74
C LEU A 296 -12.21 0.19 13.65
N SER A 297 -11.46 -0.68 12.98
CA SER A 297 -11.80 -2.09 12.83
C SER A 297 -11.93 -2.83 14.17
N ARG A 298 -11.20 -2.36 15.20
CA ARG A 298 -11.23 -2.92 16.58
C ARG A 298 -12.37 -2.40 17.45
N ILE A 299 -12.89 -1.21 17.15
CA ILE A 299 -13.90 -0.57 18.00
C ILE A 299 -15.31 -0.59 17.40
N LEU A 300 -15.46 -0.85 16.10
CA LEU A 300 -16.77 -0.84 15.43
C LEU A 300 -17.68 -1.99 15.85
N LEU A 301 -17.13 -3.14 16.21
CA LEU A 301 -17.87 -4.30 16.68
C LEU A 301 -17.32 -4.76 18.03
N SER A 302 -18.22 -5.00 18.98
CA SER A 302 -17.87 -5.46 20.33
C SER A 302 -17.54 -6.97 20.40
N SER A 303 -17.95 -7.75 19.40
CA SER A 303 -17.86 -9.21 19.43
C SER A 303 -16.87 -9.82 18.43
N ALA A 304 -16.38 -9.03 17.47
CA ALA A 304 -15.43 -9.50 16.46
C ALA A 304 -14.63 -8.32 15.86
N GLU A 305 -13.41 -8.56 15.48
CA GLU A 305 -12.61 -7.59 14.73
C GLU A 305 -12.95 -7.64 13.26
N LEU A 306 -13.23 -6.46 12.67
CA LEU A 306 -13.40 -6.35 11.22
C LEU A 306 -12.05 -6.41 10.51
N PRO A 307 -11.94 -7.12 9.36
CA PRO A 307 -10.75 -7.00 8.53
C PRO A 307 -10.54 -5.56 8.06
N VAL A 308 -9.34 -5.03 8.23
CA VAL A 308 -9.03 -3.62 7.90
C VAL A 308 -9.22 -3.30 6.42
N GLY A 309 -9.03 -4.28 5.54
CA GLY A 309 -9.27 -4.12 4.10
C GLY A 309 -10.75 -3.87 3.78
N VAL A 310 -11.67 -4.45 4.55
CA VAL A 310 -13.11 -4.17 4.43
C VAL A 310 -13.40 -2.73 4.84
N VAL A 311 -12.82 -2.27 5.95
CA VAL A 311 -12.98 -0.88 6.42
C VAL A 311 -12.45 0.12 5.40
N THR A 312 -11.23 -0.10 4.87
CA THR A 312 -10.63 0.79 3.87
C THR A 312 -11.43 0.83 2.57
N THR A 313 -11.97 -0.31 2.13
CA THR A 313 -12.79 -0.39 0.93
C THR A 313 -14.15 0.29 1.11
N THR A 314 -14.82 0.04 2.26
CA THR A 314 -16.14 0.62 2.56
C THR A 314 -16.09 2.15 2.65
N ILE A 315 -14.99 2.72 3.16
CA ILE A 315 -14.79 4.17 3.23
C ILE A 315 -14.21 4.71 1.92
N GLY A 316 -13.24 4.00 1.35
CA GLY A 316 -12.48 4.47 0.18
C GLY A 316 -13.32 4.53 -1.09
N ALA A 317 -14.19 3.54 -1.34
CA ALA A 317 -14.99 3.50 -2.55
C ALA A 317 -16.00 4.67 -2.66
N PRO A 318 -16.78 5.03 -1.63
CA PRO A 318 -17.65 6.21 -1.67
C PRO A 318 -16.87 7.53 -1.84
N ILE A 319 -15.73 7.67 -1.14
CA ILE A 319 -14.87 8.86 -1.29
C ILE A 319 -14.36 8.96 -2.73
N PHE A 320 -13.96 7.86 -3.32
CA PHE A 320 -13.47 7.83 -4.69
C PHE A 320 -14.57 8.20 -5.70
N VAL A 321 -15.78 7.65 -5.57
CA VAL A 321 -16.94 8.01 -6.41
C VAL A 321 -17.27 9.50 -6.26
N TRP A 322 -17.32 10.01 -5.02
CA TRP A 322 -17.56 11.43 -4.77
C TRP A 322 -16.50 12.33 -5.43
N MET A 323 -15.25 11.93 -5.38
CA MET A 323 -14.13 12.60 -6.02
C MET A 323 -14.30 12.68 -7.54
N LEU A 324 -14.64 11.55 -8.18
CA LEU A 324 -14.88 11.48 -9.64
C LEU A 324 -16.03 12.37 -10.08
N LEU A 325 -17.10 12.44 -9.27
CA LEU A 325 -18.24 13.30 -9.58
C LEU A 325 -17.92 14.80 -9.43
N ARG A 326 -16.95 15.16 -8.60
CA ARG A 326 -16.50 16.54 -8.40
C ARG A 326 -15.35 16.98 -9.29
N SER A 327 -14.48 16.07 -9.68
CA SER A 327 -13.49 16.37 -10.70
C SER A 327 -14.24 16.49 -12.03
N HIS A 328 -14.43 17.72 -12.53
CA HIS A 328 -14.79 17.93 -13.91
C HIS A 328 -13.63 17.34 -14.71
N ILE A 329 -13.88 16.17 -15.28
CA ILE A 329 -12.97 15.56 -16.26
C ILE A 329 -13.23 16.37 -17.53
N ASP A 330 -12.53 17.52 -17.67
CA ASP A 330 -12.37 18.22 -18.93
C ASP A 330 -11.32 17.50 -19.79
#